data_1fd9ae16a7a2f489c38febac55a62736
#
_entry.id   1fd9ae16a7a2f489c38febac55a62736
#
_cell.length_a   1.000
_cell.length_b   1.000
_cell.length_c   1.000
_cell.angle_alpha   90.00
_cell.angle_beta   90.00
_cell.angle_gamma   90.00
#
_symmetry.space_group_name_H-M   'P 1'
#
loop_
_entity.id
_entity.type
_entity.pdbx_description
1 polymer ?
#
loop_
_entity_poly.entity_id
_entity_poly.type
_entity_poly.pdbx_seq_one_letter_code
_entity_poly.pdbx_strand_id
1 'polypeptide(L)'
;MQSLALLIFVLAAVSAGASPLGKRIAQVISDSTVQWEQACTTAGGGLQCNPVAVAAFSTLLAAAGPCDQQNAADKMIDLAKTLNNNANMIELAQIFVQQPRNSPTAQSVPYCQSAPRNAELSGLFQCQFQGDNPQTFVGGIAVGGSGTIPFGMNAPVSPAGSCPAHPSGPIPDGSQLVGITQNPGVGGANTGNPAPTSQIAVATVSSPTPASAGDFRLSNGKAAQQLNAQFALLTPSSSCTSDTNACVQGSFARCVNSSFVLQSCGATLTCAALPLVNSPGTSVTCTTLSEAEARIAATGATGGLTGAGSP
;
A
#
# COMPACT_ATOMS: atom_id res chain seq x y z
N MET A 1 -27.12 20.40 -75.94
CA MET A 1 -27.07 21.20 -74.71
C MET A 1 -27.19 20.22 -73.54
N GLN A 2 -26.02 19.81 -73.00
CA GLN A 2 -25.96 18.90 -71.89
C GLN A 2 -25.64 19.69 -70.63
N SER A 3 -26.58 19.74 -69.65
CA SER A 3 -26.39 20.36 -68.33
C SER A 3 -25.67 19.41 -67.44
N LEU A 4 -24.45 19.81 -67.01
CA LEU A 4 -23.62 19.13 -66.05
C LEU A 4 -24.03 19.56 -64.64
N ALA A 5 -24.71 18.70 -63.92
CA ALA A 5 -25.06 18.93 -62.49
C ALA A 5 -23.88 18.59 -61.62
N LEU A 6 -23.29 19.59 -60.96
CA LEU A 6 -22.19 19.46 -60.01
C LEU A 6 -22.77 19.10 -58.62
N LEU A 7 -22.59 17.87 -58.19
CA LEU A 7 -22.92 17.44 -56.82
C LEU A 7 -21.77 17.83 -55.88
N ILE A 8 -22.02 18.82 -55.02
CA ILE A 8 -21.10 19.21 -53.94
C ILE A 8 -21.39 18.31 -52.73
N PHE A 9 -20.50 17.36 -52.43
CA PHE A 9 -20.51 16.62 -51.18
C PHE A 9 -19.89 17.48 -50.08
N VAL A 10 -20.72 17.94 -49.12
CA VAL A 10 -20.26 18.58 -47.89
C VAL A 10 -19.88 17.47 -46.92
N LEU A 11 -18.57 17.22 -46.74
CA LEU A 11 -18.06 16.37 -45.63
C LEU A 11 -18.22 17.16 -44.31
N ALA A 12 -19.19 16.80 -43.51
CA ALA A 12 -19.26 17.26 -42.14
C ALA A 12 -18.18 16.50 -41.32
N ALA A 13 -17.10 17.22 -40.98
CA ALA A 13 -16.10 16.75 -40.04
C ALA A 13 -16.75 16.69 -38.64
N VAL A 14 -17.09 15.50 -38.17
CA VAL A 14 -17.47 15.28 -36.78
C VAL A 14 -16.20 15.39 -35.97
N SER A 15 -15.99 16.53 -35.32
CA SER A 15 -14.94 16.71 -34.32
C SER A 15 -15.32 15.87 -33.12
N ALA A 16 -14.76 14.65 -33.00
CA ALA A 16 -14.79 13.89 -31.76
C ALA A 16 -14.01 14.70 -30.70
N GLY A 17 -14.72 15.44 -29.88
CA GLY A 17 -14.17 16.13 -28.73
C GLY A 17 -13.53 15.06 -27.81
N ALA A 18 -12.20 14.99 -27.76
CA ALA A 18 -11.51 14.22 -26.75
C ALA A 18 -11.90 14.80 -25.39
N SER A 19 -12.74 14.11 -24.64
CA SER A 19 -12.99 14.45 -23.24
C SER A 19 -11.65 14.45 -22.50
N PRO A 20 -11.32 15.52 -21.74
CA PRO A 20 -10.09 15.52 -20.95
C PRO A 20 -10.10 14.29 -20.06
N LEU A 21 -9.04 13.48 -20.15
CA LEU A 21 -8.84 12.35 -19.25
C LEU A 21 -8.81 12.92 -17.82
N GLY A 22 -9.81 12.60 -17.03
CA GLY A 22 -9.90 13.02 -15.65
C GLY A 22 -8.63 12.56 -14.90
N LYS A 23 -8.11 13.39 -14.00
CA LYS A 23 -6.99 13.04 -13.12
C LYS A 23 -7.38 11.76 -12.38
N ARG A 24 -6.51 10.74 -12.43
CA ARG A 24 -6.67 9.51 -11.65
C ARG A 24 -5.77 9.61 -10.42
N ILE A 25 -6.23 9.10 -9.29
CA ILE A 25 -5.42 8.97 -8.08
C ILE A 25 -5.26 7.48 -7.81
N ALA A 26 -4.01 7.04 -7.73
CA ALA A 26 -3.67 5.64 -7.57
C ALA A 26 -2.44 5.49 -6.66
N GLN A 27 -2.37 4.35 -6.00
CA GLN A 27 -1.30 3.92 -5.11
C GLN A 27 -0.74 2.57 -5.55
N VAL A 28 0.42 2.19 -5.01
CA VAL A 28 0.93 0.81 -5.08
C VAL A 28 0.16 -0.01 -4.05
N ILE A 29 -0.92 -0.65 -4.46
CA ILE A 29 -1.89 -1.28 -3.56
C ILE A 29 -1.28 -2.39 -2.70
N SER A 30 -0.29 -3.15 -3.21
CA SER A 30 0.39 -4.22 -2.47
C SER A 30 1.08 -3.73 -1.20
N ASP A 31 1.56 -2.48 -1.18
CA ASP A 31 2.30 -1.93 -0.04
C ASP A 31 1.41 -1.76 1.20
N SER A 32 0.08 -1.68 1.01
CA SER A 32 -0.89 -1.51 2.09
C SER A 32 -0.98 -2.70 3.06
N THR A 33 -0.58 -3.89 2.62
CA THR A 33 -0.71 -5.13 3.42
C THR A 33 0.61 -5.81 3.76
N VAL A 34 1.76 -5.27 3.30
CA VAL A 34 3.09 -5.85 3.55
C VAL A 34 3.35 -6.07 5.04
N GLN A 35 3.09 -5.07 5.87
CA GLN A 35 3.32 -5.17 7.32
C GLN A 35 2.39 -6.21 7.97
N TRP A 36 1.13 -6.27 7.53
CA TRP A 36 0.17 -7.25 8.02
C TRP A 36 0.60 -8.68 7.64
N GLU A 37 1.05 -8.90 6.39
CA GLU A 37 1.52 -10.21 5.94
C GLU A 37 2.76 -10.67 6.72
N GLN A 38 3.69 -9.74 7.01
CA GLN A 38 4.84 -10.01 7.88
C GLN A 38 4.43 -10.39 9.30
N ALA A 39 3.48 -9.63 9.89
CA ALA A 39 2.95 -9.93 11.22
C ALA A 39 2.26 -11.29 11.27
N CYS A 40 1.47 -11.62 10.24
CA CYS A 40 0.80 -12.90 10.08
C CYS A 40 1.82 -14.06 9.99
N THR A 41 2.86 -13.92 9.18
CA THR A 41 3.92 -14.91 9.04
C THR A 41 4.64 -15.12 10.38
N THR A 42 4.96 -14.04 11.08
CA THR A 42 5.59 -14.07 12.41
C THR A 42 4.69 -14.74 13.43
N ALA A 43 3.39 -14.55 13.33
CA ALA A 43 2.38 -15.19 14.21
C ALA A 43 2.14 -16.68 13.89
N GLY A 44 2.79 -17.22 12.85
CA GLY A 44 2.66 -18.64 12.47
C GLY A 44 1.53 -18.92 11.46
N GLY A 45 0.98 -17.90 10.79
CA GLY A 45 -0.09 -18.04 9.79
C GLY A 45 0.34 -18.77 8.51
N GLY A 46 1.66 -18.80 8.23
CA GLY A 46 2.24 -19.56 7.13
C GLY A 46 1.60 -19.26 5.78
N LEU A 47 1.19 -20.29 5.06
CA LEU A 47 0.62 -20.16 3.71
C LEU A 47 -0.73 -19.41 3.64
N GLN A 48 -1.38 -19.16 4.76
CA GLN A 48 -2.65 -18.43 4.80
C GLN A 48 -2.46 -16.92 4.67
N CYS A 49 -1.28 -16.38 5.02
CA CYS A 49 -1.02 -14.95 5.09
C CYS A 49 -1.10 -14.27 3.72
N ASN A 50 -0.38 -14.79 2.73
CA ASN A 50 -0.31 -14.18 1.40
C ASN A 50 -1.66 -14.13 0.68
N PRO A 51 -2.47 -15.21 0.56
CA PRO A 51 -3.78 -15.14 -0.10
C PRO A 51 -4.71 -14.11 0.54
N VAL A 52 -4.68 -13.96 1.88
CA VAL A 52 -5.50 -12.97 2.59
C VAL A 52 -5.00 -11.55 2.29
N ALA A 53 -3.69 -11.31 2.32
CA ALA A 53 -3.07 -10.03 1.98
C ALA A 53 -3.38 -9.60 0.54
N VAL A 54 -3.24 -10.53 -0.44
CA VAL A 54 -3.53 -10.28 -1.87
C VAL A 54 -5.00 -9.97 -2.09
N ALA A 55 -5.90 -10.73 -1.48
CA ALA A 55 -7.33 -10.46 -1.56
C ALA A 55 -7.67 -9.09 -0.94
N ALA A 56 -6.99 -8.72 0.15
CA ALA A 56 -7.22 -7.46 0.83
C ALA A 56 -6.76 -6.27 -0.03
N PHE A 57 -5.50 -6.20 -0.46
CA PHE A 57 -5.05 -5.03 -1.23
C PHE A 57 -5.77 -4.90 -2.59
N SER A 58 -6.26 -5.98 -3.18
CA SER A 58 -7.04 -5.92 -4.43
C SER A 58 -8.33 -5.11 -4.28
N THR A 59 -8.86 -4.99 -3.06
CA THR A 59 -10.06 -4.19 -2.77
C THR A 59 -9.81 -2.68 -2.79
N LEU A 60 -8.54 -2.24 -2.85
CA LEU A 60 -8.17 -0.84 -3.01
C LEU A 60 -8.25 -0.35 -4.47
N LEU A 61 -8.45 -1.25 -5.42
CA LEU A 61 -8.67 -0.89 -6.82
C LEU A 61 -9.99 -0.14 -7.00
N ALA A 62 -10.03 0.75 -7.98
CA ALA A 62 -11.20 1.58 -8.29
C ALA A 62 -12.47 0.77 -8.65
N ALA A 63 -12.30 -0.46 -9.13
CA ALA A 63 -13.41 -1.33 -9.53
C ALA A 63 -14.03 -2.12 -8.35
N ALA A 64 -13.41 -2.11 -7.17
CA ALA A 64 -13.94 -2.83 -6.02
C ALA A 64 -15.23 -2.18 -5.47
N GLY A 65 -16.11 -2.99 -4.91
CA GLY A 65 -17.34 -2.54 -4.29
C GLY A 65 -17.10 -1.68 -3.02
N PRO A 66 -18.09 -0.89 -2.60
CA PRO A 66 -17.92 0.01 -1.44
C PRO A 66 -17.55 -0.69 -0.13
N CYS A 67 -17.99 -1.96 0.06
CA CYS A 67 -17.74 -2.71 1.28
C CYS A 67 -16.63 -3.78 1.14
N ASP A 68 -16.04 -3.95 -0.04
CA ASP A 68 -15.07 -5.02 -0.27
C ASP A 68 -13.85 -4.90 0.64
N GLN A 69 -13.35 -3.67 0.86
CA GLN A 69 -12.23 -3.40 1.76
C GLN A 69 -12.55 -3.76 3.21
N GLN A 70 -13.74 -3.39 3.70
CA GLN A 70 -14.20 -3.76 5.03
C GLN A 70 -14.32 -5.29 5.18
N ASN A 71 -14.91 -5.96 4.19
CA ASN A 71 -15.04 -7.41 4.18
C ASN A 71 -13.67 -8.13 4.14
N ALA A 72 -12.68 -7.52 3.48
CA ALA A 72 -11.32 -8.03 3.47
C ALA A 72 -10.64 -7.83 4.82
N ALA A 73 -10.78 -6.66 5.44
CA ALA A 73 -10.29 -6.41 6.80
C ALA A 73 -10.92 -7.35 7.83
N ASP A 74 -12.20 -7.68 7.69
CA ASP A 74 -12.86 -8.71 8.50
C ASP A 74 -12.14 -10.06 8.41
N LYS A 75 -11.74 -10.49 7.19
CA LYS A 75 -10.97 -11.74 7.00
C LYS A 75 -9.56 -11.66 7.59
N MET A 76 -8.92 -10.48 7.51
CA MET A 76 -7.62 -10.26 8.13
C MET A 76 -7.70 -10.43 9.66
N ILE A 77 -8.76 -9.93 10.29
CA ILE A 77 -9.02 -10.08 11.74
C ILE A 77 -9.41 -11.52 12.07
N ASP A 78 -10.25 -12.16 11.25
CA ASP A 78 -10.63 -13.56 11.46
C ASP A 78 -9.37 -14.44 11.54
N LEU A 79 -8.40 -14.26 10.63
CA LEU A 79 -7.15 -15.00 10.67
C LEU A 79 -6.30 -14.62 11.90
N ALA A 80 -6.22 -13.34 12.27
CA ALA A 80 -5.51 -12.92 13.48
C ALA A 80 -6.06 -13.58 14.75
N LYS A 81 -7.37 -13.75 14.83
CA LYS A 81 -8.05 -14.42 15.95
C LYS A 81 -7.68 -15.92 16.03
N THR A 82 -7.49 -16.59 14.91
CA THR A 82 -7.00 -17.98 14.90
C THR A 82 -5.53 -18.11 15.34
N LEU A 83 -4.78 -17.02 15.26
CA LEU A 83 -3.37 -16.90 15.64
C LEU A 83 -3.21 -16.21 17.00
N ASN A 84 -3.88 -16.76 18.02
CA ASN A 84 -3.86 -16.30 19.42
C ASN A 84 -4.33 -14.85 19.61
N ASN A 85 -5.32 -14.39 18.85
CA ASN A 85 -5.78 -12.98 18.85
C ASN A 85 -4.62 -12.02 18.69
N ASN A 86 -3.77 -12.23 17.68
CA ASN A 86 -2.57 -11.45 17.49
C ASN A 86 -2.89 -9.96 17.34
N ALA A 87 -2.55 -9.19 18.38
CA ALA A 87 -2.91 -7.77 18.49
C ALA A 87 -2.32 -6.93 17.34
N ASN A 88 -1.06 -7.20 16.95
CA ASN A 88 -0.41 -6.46 15.87
C ASN A 88 -1.12 -6.69 14.51
N MET A 89 -1.54 -7.92 14.22
CA MET A 89 -2.33 -8.20 13.02
C MET A 89 -3.69 -7.49 13.05
N ILE A 90 -4.34 -7.43 14.21
CA ILE A 90 -5.62 -6.72 14.38
C ILE A 90 -5.43 -5.22 14.14
N GLU A 91 -4.43 -4.59 14.75
CA GLU A 91 -4.12 -3.17 14.57
C GLU A 91 -3.80 -2.84 13.10
N LEU A 92 -3.02 -3.67 12.43
CA LEU A 92 -2.70 -3.49 11.01
C LEU A 92 -3.92 -3.68 10.10
N ALA A 93 -4.85 -4.57 10.44
CA ALA A 93 -6.13 -4.71 9.73
C ALA A 93 -7.05 -3.49 9.96
N GLN A 94 -7.04 -2.93 11.16
CA GLN A 94 -7.74 -1.68 11.49
C GLN A 94 -7.17 -0.47 10.75
N ILE A 95 -5.86 -0.41 10.52
CA ILE A 95 -5.24 0.62 9.67
C ILE A 95 -5.60 0.38 8.21
N PHE A 96 -5.54 -0.89 7.75
CA PHE A 96 -5.85 -1.26 6.37
C PHE A 96 -7.28 -0.87 5.96
N VAL A 97 -8.28 -1.08 6.81
CA VAL A 97 -9.68 -0.73 6.47
C VAL A 97 -9.86 0.78 6.25
N GLN A 98 -8.94 1.59 6.75
CA GLN A 98 -8.94 3.04 6.63
C GLN A 98 -8.03 3.57 5.50
N GLN A 99 -7.28 2.69 4.82
CA GLN A 99 -6.48 3.07 3.65
C GLN A 99 -7.39 3.64 2.56
N PRO A 100 -7.08 4.81 1.96
CA PRO A 100 -7.83 5.31 0.81
C PRO A 100 -7.80 4.34 -0.35
N ARG A 101 -8.89 4.31 -1.10
CA ARG A 101 -9.00 3.51 -2.32
C ARG A 101 -8.61 4.33 -3.54
N ASN A 102 -8.16 3.65 -4.60
CA ASN A 102 -7.86 4.31 -5.87
C ASN A 102 -9.12 4.98 -6.45
N SER A 103 -8.98 6.22 -6.88
CA SER A 103 -10.07 6.97 -7.52
C SER A 103 -9.83 7.07 -9.04
N PRO A 104 -10.80 6.64 -9.87
CA PRO A 104 -10.67 6.70 -11.31
C PRO A 104 -10.81 8.12 -11.89
N THR A 105 -11.39 9.05 -11.13
CA THR A 105 -11.81 10.37 -11.58
C THR A 105 -11.42 11.52 -10.62
N ALA A 106 -10.52 11.27 -9.67
CA ALA A 106 -10.17 12.20 -8.57
C ALA A 106 -11.43 12.73 -7.83
N GLN A 107 -12.39 11.86 -7.62
CA GLN A 107 -13.57 12.08 -6.78
C GLN A 107 -13.43 11.21 -5.54
N SER A 108 -13.97 11.65 -4.41
CA SER A 108 -14.00 10.84 -3.19
C SER A 108 -14.67 9.48 -3.45
N VAL A 109 -14.16 8.44 -2.80
CA VAL A 109 -14.68 7.08 -2.98
C VAL A 109 -15.77 6.80 -1.95
N PRO A 110 -16.95 6.26 -2.36
CA PRO A 110 -18.05 5.98 -1.44
C PRO A 110 -17.66 5.06 -0.29
N TYR A 111 -18.21 5.33 0.90
CA TYR A 111 -18.05 4.54 2.11
C TYR A 111 -18.96 3.31 2.12
N CYS A 112 -18.52 2.23 2.76
CA CYS A 112 -19.35 1.08 3.06
C CYS A 112 -20.56 1.50 3.92
N GLN A 113 -21.75 0.98 3.60
CA GLN A 113 -23.00 1.27 4.30
C GLN A 113 -23.50 0.09 5.12
N SER A 114 -22.64 -0.85 5.45
CA SER A 114 -22.93 -2.02 6.27
C SER A 114 -22.05 -2.09 7.49
N ALA A 115 -22.55 -2.61 8.59
CA ALA A 115 -21.72 -2.90 9.76
C ALA A 115 -20.65 -3.94 9.43
N PRO A 116 -19.42 -3.81 9.97
CA PRO A 116 -18.42 -4.86 9.90
C PRO A 116 -18.88 -6.09 10.71
N ARG A 117 -18.34 -7.27 10.37
CA ARG A 117 -18.59 -8.51 11.12
C ARG A 117 -17.79 -8.55 12.42
N ASN A 118 -16.57 -8.02 12.41
CA ASN A 118 -15.71 -7.95 13.57
C ASN A 118 -15.89 -6.61 14.30
N ALA A 119 -16.14 -6.68 15.59
CA ALA A 119 -16.35 -5.50 16.44
C ALA A 119 -15.13 -4.56 16.45
N GLU A 120 -13.93 -5.10 16.22
CA GLU A 120 -12.67 -4.37 16.13
C GLU A 120 -12.65 -3.35 14.98
N LEU A 121 -13.51 -3.49 13.99
CA LEU A 121 -13.65 -2.56 12.87
C LEU A 121 -14.79 -1.55 13.06
N SER A 122 -15.53 -1.63 14.15
CA SER A 122 -16.69 -0.75 14.38
C SER A 122 -16.27 0.72 14.45
N GLY A 123 -16.95 1.57 13.67
CA GLY A 123 -16.66 3.01 13.60
C GLY A 123 -15.45 3.37 12.75
N LEU A 124 -14.75 2.40 12.14
CA LEU A 124 -13.66 2.65 11.21
C LEU A 124 -14.19 2.77 9.78
N PHE A 125 -13.63 3.71 9.03
CA PHE A 125 -13.95 3.97 7.63
C PHE A 125 -12.72 4.52 6.91
N GLN A 126 -12.65 4.36 5.60
CA GLN A 126 -11.51 4.77 4.79
C GLN A 126 -11.29 6.29 4.83
N CYS A 127 -10.04 6.74 4.87
CA CYS A 127 -9.65 8.09 4.50
C CYS A 127 -9.89 8.32 2.99
N GLN A 128 -9.76 9.57 2.55
CA GLN A 128 -9.66 9.92 1.14
C GLN A 128 -8.26 10.44 0.82
N PHE A 129 -7.88 10.45 -0.44
CA PHE A 129 -6.66 11.10 -0.88
C PHE A 129 -6.84 12.62 -0.95
N GLN A 130 -5.75 13.38 -0.75
CA GLN A 130 -5.76 14.83 -0.76
C GLN A 130 -6.20 15.42 -2.10
N GLY A 131 -5.91 14.75 -3.20
CA GLY A 131 -6.30 15.16 -4.54
C GLY A 131 -7.72 14.79 -4.93
N ASP A 132 -8.47 14.07 -4.08
CA ASP A 132 -9.87 13.76 -4.32
C ASP A 132 -10.75 14.99 -4.07
N ASN A 133 -11.77 15.18 -4.94
CA ASN A 133 -12.77 16.22 -4.73
C ASN A 133 -13.70 15.79 -3.58
N PRO A 134 -13.71 16.50 -2.43
CA PRO A 134 -14.52 16.11 -1.29
C PRO A 134 -16.02 16.46 -1.44
N GLN A 135 -16.38 17.24 -2.44
CA GLN A 135 -17.78 17.62 -2.70
C GLN A 135 -18.53 16.65 -3.61
N THR A 136 -17.78 15.76 -4.31
CA THR A 136 -18.37 14.84 -5.28
C THR A 136 -17.70 13.48 -5.16
N PHE A 137 -18.50 12.46 -4.97
CA PHE A 137 -18.06 11.07 -4.89
C PHE A 137 -18.16 10.38 -6.25
N VAL A 138 -17.40 9.30 -6.43
CA VAL A 138 -17.43 8.48 -7.66
C VAL A 138 -18.87 8.10 -7.98
N GLY A 139 -19.23 8.26 -9.26
CA GLY A 139 -20.62 8.15 -9.72
C GLY A 139 -21.39 9.48 -9.74
N GLY A 140 -20.71 10.61 -9.47
CA GLY A 140 -21.33 11.94 -9.50
C GLY A 140 -22.20 12.25 -8.30
N ILE A 141 -22.05 11.49 -7.21
CA ILE A 141 -22.89 11.65 -6.01
C ILE A 141 -22.37 12.85 -5.22
N ALA A 142 -23.21 13.86 -4.98
CA ALA A 142 -22.88 15.01 -4.14
C ALA A 142 -22.76 14.58 -2.66
N VAL A 143 -21.89 15.27 -1.91
CA VAL A 143 -21.75 15.08 -0.46
C VAL A 143 -23.11 15.25 0.23
N GLY A 144 -23.42 14.37 1.15
CA GLY A 144 -24.75 14.23 1.78
C GLY A 144 -25.66 13.20 1.10
N GLY A 145 -25.30 12.73 -0.11
CA GLY A 145 -26.01 11.67 -0.83
C GLY A 145 -25.68 10.26 -0.30
N SER A 146 -26.30 9.26 -0.88
CA SER A 146 -26.11 7.84 -0.48
C SER A 146 -24.64 7.42 -0.60
N GLY A 147 -24.08 6.81 0.44
CA GLY A 147 -22.71 6.30 0.47
C GLY A 147 -21.64 7.37 0.69
N THR A 148 -21.98 8.64 0.90
CA THR A 148 -21.02 9.72 1.13
C THR A 148 -20.78 10.04 2.61
N ILE A 149 -21.55 9.41 3.48
CA ILE A 149 -21.42 9.49 4.94
C ILE A 149 -21.09 8.07 5.43
N PRO A 150 -20.04 7.88 6.25
CA PRO A 150 -19.70 6.56 6.79
C PRO A 150 -20.86 5.92 7.56
N PHE A 151 -20.92 4.59 7.53
CA PHE A 151 -21.93 3.84 8.29
C PHE A 151 -21.93 4.22 9.78
N GLY A 152 -23.11 4.49 10.32
CA GLY A 152 -23.30 4.88 11.72
C GLY A 152 -23.09 6.37 12.02
N MET A 153 -22.67 7.18 11.03
CA MET A 153 -22.59 8.64 11.16
C MET A 153 -23.84 9.32 10.59
N ASN A 154 -24.17 10.50 11.13
CA ASN A 154 -25.35 11.30 10.74
C ASN A 154 -24.98 12.56 9.93
N ALA A 155 -23.68 12.80 9.72
CA ALA A 155 -23.18 13.96 9.00
C ALA A 155 -21.93 13.59 8.20
N PRO A 156 -21.61 14.35 7.13
CA PRO A 156 -20.36 14.21 6.39
C PRO A 156 -19.14 14.31 7.33
N VAL A 157 -18.08 13.60 6.96
CA VAL A 157 -16.80 13.59 7.70
C VAL A 157 -16.21 15.00 7.74
N SER A 158 -15.76 15.45 8.89
CA SER A 158 -15.09 16.75 9.09
C SER A 158 -13.82 16.58 9.95
N PRO A 159 -12.64 17.01 9.45
CA PRO A 159 -12.35 17.55 8.11
C PRO A 159 -12.67 16.56 6.99
N ALA A 160 -13.08 17.06 5.81
CA ALA A 160 -13.42 16.21 4.68
C ALA A 160 -12.23 15.31 4.29
N GLY A 161 -12.50 14.03 4.06
CA GLY A 161 -11.48 13.04 3.70
C GLY A 161 -10.65 12.50 4.87
N SER A 162 -10.88 12.94 6.12
CA SER A 162 -10.27 12.34 7.31
C SER A 162 -10.85 10.96 7.61
N CYS A 163 -10.16 10.22 8.48
CA CYS A 163 -10.62 8.96 9.05
C CYS A 163 -10.11 8.86 10.51
N PRO A 164 -10.57 7.89 11.33
CA PRO A 164 -10.14 7.78 12.72
C PRO A 164 -8.62 7.68 12.92
N ALA A 165 -7.91 6.99 12.03
CA ALA A 165 -6.45 6.88 12.07
C ALA A 165 -5.71 8.15 11.62
N HIS A 166 -6.38 9.06 10.88
CA HIS A 166 -5.83 10.33 10.43
C HIS A 166 -6.89 11.44 10.51
N PRO A 167 -7.22 11.90 11.75
CA PRO A 167 -8.32 12.86 11.99
C PRO A 167 -8.03 14.28 11.50
N SER A 168 -6.79 14.58 11.12
CA SER A 168 -6.38 15.91 10.65
C SER A 168 -6.83 16.24 9.22
N GLY A 169 -7.30 15.26 8.45
CA GLY A 169 -7.74 15.44 7.06
C GLY A 169 -7.40 14.27 6.15
N PRO A 170 -7.46 14.47 4.83
CA PRO A 170 -7.10 13.47 3.84
C PRO A 170 -5.58 13.18 3.88
N ILE A 171 -5.16 12.03 3.34
CA ILE A 171 -3.74 11.69 3.25
C ILE A 171 -3.17 12.03 1.86
N PRO A 172 -1.84 12.23 1.72
CA PRO A 172 -1.22 12.55 0.43
C PRO A 172 -1.51 11.49 -0.63
N ASP A 173 -1.67 11.93 -1.88
CA ASP A 173 -1.97 11.06 -3.03
C ASP A 173 -0.95 9.92 -3.14
N GLY A 174 -1.43 8.68 -3.24
CA GLY A 174 -0.61 7.49 -3.39
C GLY A 174 0.10 6.99 -2.13
N SER A 175 -0.05 7.68 -1.00
CA SER A 175 0.58 7.28 0.25
C SER A 175 -0.13 6.08 0.90
N GLN A 176 0.65 5.30 1.67
CA GLN A 176 0.13 4.23 2.50
C GLN A 176 -0.12 4.75 3.91
N LEU A 177 -1.34 4.57 4.42
CA LEU A 177 -1.73 5.00 5.76
C LEU A 177 -0.87 4.33 6.84
N VAL A 178 -0.53 3.04 6.65
CA VAL A 178 0.36 2.28 7.54
C VAL A 178 1.78 2.86 7.62
N GLY A 179 2.20 3.66 6.64
CA GLY A 179 3.45 4.42 6.66
C GLY A 179 3.34 5.79 7.35
N ILE A 180 2.11 6.27 7.56
CA ILE A 180 1.83 7.57 8.19
C ILE A 180 1.56 7.41 9.68
N THR A 181 0.83 6.37 10.08
CA THR A 181 0.44 6.12 11.47
C THR A 181 0.53 4.65 11.84
N GLN A 182 0.83 4.41 13.12
CA GLN A 182 0.71 3.09 13.76
C GLN A 182 -0.52 3.02 14.69
N ASN A 183 -1.25 4.15 14.85
CA ASN A 183 -2.44 4.22 15.67
C ASN A 183 -3.69 4.07 14.79
N PRO A 184 -4.48 3.02 14.93
CA PRO A 184 -5.71 2.83 14.15
C PRO A 184 -6.86 3.78 14.55
N GLY A 185 -6.67 4.63 15.57
CA GLY A 185 -7.73 5.54 16.04
C GLY A 185 -8.87 4.86 16.79
N VAL A 186 -8.72 3.60 17.19
CA VAL A 186 -9.69 2.89 18.01
C VAL A 186 -9.52 3.27 19.48
N GLY A 187 -10.64 3.52 20.20
CA GLY A 187 -10.63 3.94 21.59
C GLY A 187 -10.98 5.41 21.81
N GLY A 188 -11.10 6.19 20.74
CA GLY A 188 -11.69 7.54 20.79
C GLY A 188 -13.21 7.49 20.62
N ALA A 189 -13.95 6.87 21.55
CA ALA A 189 -15.38 7.08 21.60
C ALA A 189 -15.61 8.58 21.78
N ASN A 190 -16.31 9.22 20.84
CA ASN A 190 -16.86 10.55 20.99
C ASN A 190 -17.80 10.59 22.22
N THR A 191 -17.23 10.78 23.39
CA THR A 191 -17.93 11.34 24.52
C THR A 191 -17.32 12.71 24.75
N GLY A 192 -18.03 13.73 24.27
CA GLY A 192 -17.77 15.10 24.72
C GLY A 192 -17.89 15.16 26.23
N ASN A 193 -16.75 15.31 26.86
CA ASN A 193 -16.62 16.00 28.13
C ASN A 193 -15.15 16.37 28.41
N PRO A 194 -14.82 17.55 28.86
CA PRO A 194 -13.45 18.01 29.02
C PRO A 194 -12.78 17.36 30.23
N ALA A 195 -11.50 17.12 30.09
CA ALA A 195 -10.61 16.52 31.04
C ALA A 195 -10.56 17.21 32.40
N PRO A 196 -10.22 16.49 33.48
CA PRO A 196 -9.50 17.09 34.57
C PRO A 196 -7.99 16.80 34.42
N THR A 197 -7.27 17.90 34.47
CA THR A 197 -5.83 18.00 34.64
C THR A 197 -5.37 17.24 35.89
N SER A 198 -4.44 16.29 35.74
CA SER A 198 -3.58 15.88 36.84
C SER A 198 -2.14 15.80 36.34
N GLN A 199 -1.37 16.78 36.78
CA GLN A 199 0.08 16.81 36.66
C GLN A 199 0.67 15.69 37.49
N ILE A 200 1.50 14.85 36.89
CA ILE A 200 2.56 14.13 37.60
C ILE A 200 3.85 14.28 36.78
N ALA A 201 4.90 14.55 37.53
CA ALA A 201 6.18 15.09 37.18
C ALA A 201 6.98 14.30 36.13
N VAL A 202 7.69 15.08 35.37
CA VAL A 202 8.81 14.89 34.48
C VAL A 202 9.81 13.83 34.96
N ALA A 203 9.99 12.80 34.13
CA ALA A 203 11.28 12.16 33.91
C ALA A 203 11.60 12.31 32.43
N THR A 204 12.59 13.15 32.15
CA THR A 204 13.15 13.38 30.82
C THR A 204 13.78 12.09 30.29
N VAL A 205 13.09 11.46 29.36
CA VAL A 205 13.70 10.49 28.44
C VAL A 205 13.56 11.12 27.06
N SER A 206 14.71 11.37 26.44
CA SER A 206 14.84 11.98 25.12
C SER A 206 13.99 11.25 24.10
N SER A 207 12.98 11.94 23.54
CA SER A 207 12.23 11.48 22.36
C SER A 207 13.20 11.27 21.20
N PRO A 208 13.11 10.16 20.48
CA PRO A 208 13.72 10.09 19.17
C PRO A 208 12.97 11.06 18.24
N THR A 209 13.72 11.96 17.65
CA THR A 209 13.35 12.89 16.58
C THR A 209 12.62 12.12 15.47
N PRO A 210 11.55 12.67 14.85
CA PRO A 210 10.92 12.03 13.70
C PRO A 210 11.96 11.87 12.60
N ALA A 211 12.19 10.63 12.17
CA ALA A 211 13.11 10.28 11.11
C ALA A 211 12.71 11.02 9.82
N SER A 212 13.57 11.92 9.40
CA SER A 212 13.45 12.65 8.14
C SER A 212 13.43 11.66 6.96
N ALA A 213 12.82 12.06 5.84
CA ALA A 213 12.69 11.28 4.59
C ALA A 213 14.05 10.74 4.01
N GLY A 214 15.17 10.97 4.68
CA GLY A 214 16.48 10.41 4.37
C GLY A 214 16.82 9.08 5.06
N ASP A 215 16.06 8.69 6.09
CA ASP A 215 16.47 7.58 6.98
C ASP A 215 16.15 6.19 6.41
N PHE A 216 15.07 6.03 5.63
CA PHE A 216 14.77 4.73 5.03
C PHE A 216 15.73 4.35 3.89
N ARG A 217 16.36 5.30 3.21
CA ARG A 217 17.30 5.00 2.11
C ARG A 217 18.48 4.17 2.59
N LEU A 218 19.14 4.61 3.65
CA LEU A 218 20.24 3.86 4.25
C LEU A 218 19.78 2.49 4.76
N SER A 219 18.60 2.43 5.37
CA SER A 219 17.98 1.17 5.81
C SER A 219 17.72 0.23 4.63
N ASN A 220 17.17 0.74 3.52
CA ASN A 220 16.96 -0.03 2.30
C ASN A 220 18.28 -0.55 1.70
N GLY A 221 19.32 0.30 1.69
CA GLY A 221 20.64 -0.10 1.22
C GLY A 221 21.22 -1.26 2.03
N LYS A 222 21.16 -1.16 3.35
CA LYS A 222 21.59 -2.24 4.26
C LYS A 222 20.75 -3.50 4.11
N ALA A 223 19.43 -3.37 3.95
CA ALA A 223 18.54 -4.50 3.71
C ALA A 223 18.85 -5.21 2.38
N ALA A 224 19.12 -4.44 1.32
CA ALA A 224 19.55 -5.00 0.04
C ALA A 224 20.88 -5.76 0.16
N GLN A 225 21.86 -5.22 0.89
CA GLN A 225 23.13 -5.91 1.17
C GLN A 225 22.92 -7.22 1.91
N GLN A 226 22.09 -7.23 2.95
CA GLN A 226 21.78 -8.45 3.72
C GLN A 226 21.13 -9.51 2.85
N LEU A 227 20.16 -9.12 2.00
CA LEU A 227 19.53 -10.05 1.06
C LEU A 227 20.52 -10.60 0.05
N ASN A 228 21.38 -9.76 -0.54
CA ASN A 228 22.40 -10.22 -1.48
C ASN A 228 23.40 -11.19 -0.83
N ALA A 229 23.78 -10.93 0.43
CA ALA A 229 24.61 -11.86 1.20
C ALA A 229 23.92 -13.21 1.44
N GLN A 230 22.61 -13.21 1.74
CA GLN A 230 21.82 -14.43 1.88
C GLN A 230 21.69 -15.16 0.54
N PHE A 231 21.44 -14.45 -0.55
CA PHE A 231 21.32 -15.01 -1.88
C PHE A 231 22.62 -15.68 -2.38
N ALA A 232 23.77 -15.15 -1.98
CA ALA A 232 25.06 -15.75 -2.29
C ALA A 232 25.25 -17.17 -1.72
N LEU A 233 24.47 -17.53 -0.70
CA LEU A 233 24.50 -18.86 -0.07
C LEU A 233 23.49 -19.83 -0.71
N LEU A 234 22.59 -19.35 -1.58
CA LEU A 234 21.55 -20.18 -2.16
C LEU A 234 22.07 -21.01 -3.35
N THR A 235 21.58 -22.22 -3.40
CA THR A 235 21.79 -23.14 -4.53
C THR A 235 20.44 -23.49 -5.16
N PRO A 236 20.42 -24.04 -6.39
CA PRO A 236 19.17 -24.49 -7.00
C PRO A 236 18.40 -25.54 -6.20
N SER A 237 19.11 -26.28 -5.34
CA SER A 237 18.52 -27.29 -4.45
C SER A 237 18.14 -26.76 -3.07
N SER A 238 18.39 -25.49 -2.76
CA SER A 238 17.95 -24.88 -1.51
C SER A 238 16.44 -24.88 -1.43
N SER A 239 15.88 -25.21 -0.26
CA SER A 239 14.44 -25.08 -0.03
C SER A 239 14.05 -23.60 0.03
N CYS A 240 12.84 -23.28 -0.43
CA CYS A 240 12.35 -21.94 -0.45
C CYS A 240 10.86 -21.88 -0.07
N THR A 241 10.39 -20.69 0.29
CA THR A 241 8.96 -20.44 0.54
C THR A 241 8.27 -20.08 -0.78
N SER A 242 7.19 -20.77 -1.11
CA SER A 242 6.44 -20.53 -2.36
C SER A 242 6.13 -19.04 -2.55
N ASP A 243 6.20 -18.60 -3.82
CA ASP A 243 5.98 -17.23 -4.27
C ASP A 243 7.03 -16.20 -3.81
N THR A 244 8.13 -16.61 -3.18
CA THR A 244 9.26 -15.71 -2.92
C THR A 244 10.18 -15.61 -4.13
N ASN A 245 10.78 -14.43 -4.32
CA ASN A 245 11.82 -14.19 -5.32
C ASN A 245 13.18 -14.11 -4.65
N ALA A 246 14.18 -14.66 -5.28
CA ALA A 246 15.57 -14.66 -4.82
C ALA A 246 16.54 -14.54 -6.00
N CYS A 247 17.82 -14.41 -5.70
CA CYS A 247 18.88 -14.59 -6.66
C CYS A 247 19.63 -15.89 -6.32
N VAL A 248 19.75 -16.78 -7.29
CA VAL A 248 20.45 -18.05 -7.15
C VAL A 248 21.49 -18.14 -8.25
N GLN A 249 22.77 -18.16 -7.88
CA GLN A 249 23.90 -18.24 -8.83
C GLN A 249 23.81 -17.19 -9.98
N GLY A 250 23.44 -15.93 -9.63
CA GLY A 250 23.31 -14.85 -10.60
C GLY A 250 22.04 -14.87 -11.46
N SER A 251 21.21 -15.89 -11.35
CA SER A 251 19.90 -15.97 -12.00
C SER A 251 18.79 -15.46 -11.11
N PHE A 252 17.77 -14.84 -11.70
CA PHE A 252 16.52 -14.59 -11.00
C PHE A 252 15.84 -15.93 -10.69
N ALA A 253 15.38 -16.11 -9.48
CA ALA A 253 14.77 -17.34 -9.01
C ALA A 253 13.41 -17.04 -8.40
N ARG A 254 12.39 -17.76 -8.82
CA ARG A 254 11.07 -17.79 -8.20
C ARG A 254 10.85 -19.11 -7.50
N CYS A 255 10.37 -19.07 -6.28
CA CYS A 255 10.03 -20.27 -5.56
C CYS A 255 8.66 -20.81 -5.98
N VAL A 256 8.63 -22.05 -6.49
CA VAL A 256 7.41 -22.75 -6.87
C VAL A 256 7.44 -24.14 -6.22
N ASN A 257 6.41 -24.46 -5.46
CA ASN A 257 6.32 -25.77 -4.76
C ASN A 257 7.58 -26.10 -3.94
N SER A 258 8.07 -25.11 -3.16
CA SER A 258 9.27 -25.22 -2.30
C SER A 258 10.59 -25.47 -3.05
N SER A 259 10.63 -25.25 -4.36
CA SER A 259 11.82 -25.36 -5.21
C SER A 259 12.03 -24.11 -6.03
N PHE A 260 13.29 -23.72 -6.25
CA PHE A 260 13.61 -22.57 -7.10
C PHE A 260 13.48 -22.90 -8.58
N VAL A 261 12.66 -22.13 -9.29
CA VAL A 261 12.62 -22.09 -10.76
C VAL A 261 13.48 -20.91 -11.19
N LEU A 262 14.57 -21.21 -11.91
CA LEU A 262 15.58 -20.22 -12.30
C LEU A 262 15.25 -19.63 -13.67
N GLN A 263 15.44 -18.30 -13.78
CA GLN A 263 15.38 -17.56 -15.03
C GLN A 263 16.70 -16.80 -15.20
N SER A 264 17.44 -17.10 -16.26
CA SER A 264 18.69 -16.41 -16.58
C SER A 264 18.46 -14.92 -16.80
N CYS A 265 19.32 -14.09 -16.23
CA CYS A 265 19.31 -12.64 -16.45
C CYS A 265 19.91 -12.20 -17.79
N GLY A 266 20.54 -13.10 -18.53
CA GLY A 266 21.28 -12.77 -19.77
C GLY A 266 22.79 -12.55 -19.56
N ALA A 267 23.53 -12.46 -20.65
CA ALA A 267 24.99 -12.57 -20.62
C ALA A 267 25.76 -11.50 -19.83
N THR A 268 25.18 -10.30 -19.68
CA THR A 268 25.84 -9.17 -19.00
C THR A 268 25.15 -8.74 -17.71
N LEU A 269 24.06 -9.42 -17.35
CA LEU A 269 23.25 -9.10 -16.20
C LEU A 269 23.36 -10.17 -15.12
N THR A 270 23.26 -9.76 -13.90
CA THR A 270 23.14 -10.64 -12.73
C THR A 270 21.89 -10.27 -11.91
N CYS A 271 21.35 -11.22 -11.20
CA CYS A 271 20.27 -10.95 -10.27
C CYS A 271 20.81 -10.30 -9.00
N ALA A 272 20.15 -9.25 -8.51
CA ALA A 272 20.46 -8.60 -7.26
C ALA A 272 19.21 -8.08 -6.55
N ALA A 273 19.27 -8.04 -5.21
CA ALA A 273 18.38 -7.24 -4.41
C ALA A 273 18.84 -5.78 -4.44
N LEU A 274 17.92 -4.86 -4.74
CA LEU A 274 18.18 -3.44 -4.88
C LEU A 274 17.32 -2.64 -3.89
N PRO A 275 17.85 -1.52 -3.34
CA PRO A 275 17.06 -0.63 -2.50
C PRO A 275 15.98 0.09 -3.30
N LEU A 276 14.78 0.20 -2.75
CA LEU A 276 13.76 1.11 -3.27
C LEU A 276 14.17 2.55 -2.96
N VAL A 277 13.93 3.47 -3.92
CA VAL A 277 14.38 4.87 -3.82
C VAL A 277 13.33 5.81 -3.23
N ASN A 278 12.06 5.47 -3.36
CA ASN A 278 10.93 6.33 -2.98
C ASN A 278 10.09 5.79 -1.82
N SER A 279 10.39 4.58 -1.33
CA SER A 279 9.68 3.92 -0.24
C SER A 279 10.62 2.98 0.52
N PRO A 280 10.32 2.62 1.78
CA PRO A 280 11.00 1.55 2.49
C PRO A 280 10.91 0.22 1.74
N GLY A 281 12.01 -0.56 1.75
CA GLY A 281 12.04 -1.91 1.18
C GLY A 281 13.09 -2.12 0.10
N THR A 282 13.04 -3.30 -0.50
CA THR A 282 13.95 -3.78 -1.54
C THR A 282 13.18 -4.43 -2.69
N SER A 283 13.81 -4.54 -3.85
CA SER A 283 13.30 -5.31 -4.99
C SER A 283 14.35 -6.27 -5.50
N VAL A 284 13.95 -7.41 -6.07
CA VAL A 284 14.84 -8.39 -6.69
C VAL A 284 14.68 -8.30 -8.21
N THR A 285 15.78 -8.07 -8.92
CA THR A 285 15.74 -7.88 -10.37
C THR A 285 17.08 -8.22 -11.03
N CYS A 286 17.06 -8.37 -12.35
CA CYS A 286 18.26 -8.49 -13.16
C CYS A 286 18.84 -7.11 -13.49
N THR A 287 20.13 -6.90 -13.23
CA THR A 287 20.86 -5.66 -13.51
C THR A 287 22.34 -5.97 -13.71
N THR A 288 23.17 -4.98 -14.08
CA THR A 288 24.62 -5.15 -14.03
C THR A 288 25.13 -5.06 -12.59
N LEU A 289 26.24 -5.73 -12.28
CA LEU A 289 26.84 -5.67 -10.94
C LEU A 289 27.17 -4.24 -10.55
N SER A 290 27.74 -3.46 -11.48
CA SER A 290 28.09 -2.05 -11.26
C SER A 290 26.88 -1.17 -10.95
N GLU A 291 25.74 -1.40 -11.61
CA GLU A 291 24.50 -0.68 -11.34
C GLU A 291 23.94 -1.06 -9.97
N ALA A 292 23.97 -2.33 -9.58
CA ALA A 292 23.53 -2.78 -8.28
C ALA A 292 24.35 -2.12 -7.15
N GLU A 293 25.66 -2.13 -7.27
CA GLU A 293 26.57 -1.49 -6.29
C GLU A 293 26.38 0.02 -6.23
N ALA A 294 26.23 0.69 -7.39
CA ALA A 294 25.97 2.13 -7.44
C ALA A 294 24.66 2.52 -6.77
N ARG A 295 23.58 1.76 -6.98
CA ARG A 295 22.28 2.01 -6.34
C ARG A 295 22.32 1.78 -4.83
N ILE A 296 23.03 0.77 -4.36
CA ILE A 296 23.23 0.53 -2.93
C ILE A 296 24.07 1.69 -2.33
N ALA A 297 25.17 2.07 -2.95
CA ALA A 297 26.03 3.17 -2.50
C ALA A 297 25.28 4.52 -2.47
N ALA A 298 24.39 4.79 -3.42
CA ALA A 298 23.56 6.00 -3.46
C ALA A 298 22.61 6.14 -2.25
N THR A 299 22.38 5.06 -1.50
CA THR A 299 21.64 5.11 -0.22
C THR A 299 22.49 5.56 0.98
N GLY A 300 23.82 5.66 0.81
CA GLY A 300 24.78 5.85 1.90
C GLY A 300 25.27 4.55 2.53
N ALA A 301 24.80 3.38 2.07
CA ALA A 301 25.33 2.08 2.52
C ALA A 301 26.72 1.84 1.89
N THR A 302 27.68 1.43 2.71
CA THR A 302 29.06 1.12 2.30
C THR A 302 29.28 -0.40 2.33
N GLY A 303 30.30 -0.89 1.63
CA GLY A 303 30.67 -2.32 1.62
C GLY A 303 30.16 -3.10 0.39
N GLY A 304 29.87 -2.41 -0.73
CA GLY A 304 29.50 -3.03 -2.00
C GLY A 304 28.16 -3.78 -1.96
N LEU A 305 28.03 -4.80 -2.80
CA LEU A 305 26.79 -5.53 -3.00
C LEU A 305 26.26 -6.22 -1.72
N THR A 306 27.15 -6.76 -0.89
CA THR A 306 26.83 -7.58 0.29
C THR A 306 27.09 -6.91 1.64
N GLY A 307 27.65 -5.70 1.64
CA GLY A 307 28.01 -5.00 2.88
C GLY A 307 29.35 -5.44 3.50
N ALA A 308 30.00 -6.46 2.95
CA ALA A 308 31.27 -6.99 3.47
C ALA A 308 32.53 -6.32 2.85
N GLY A 309 32.33 -5.37 1.94
CA GLY A 309 33.38 -4.85 1.06
C GLY A 309 33.58 -5.75 -0.16
N SER A 310 33.99 -5.17 -1.29
CA SER A 310 34.48 -6.01 -2.42
C SER A 310 35.77 -6.69 -1.99
N PRO A 311 35.98 -7.97 -2.35
CA PRO A 311 37.24 -8.66 -2.15
C PRO A 311 38.36 -7.99 -2.92
#